data_c8a307a8fa1bea25bd2b9f0b3af9950a
#
_entry.id   c8a307a8fa1bea25bd2b9f0b3af9950a
#
_cell.length_a   1.000
_cell.length_b   1.000
_cell.length_c   1.000
_cell.angle_alpha   90.00
_cell.angle_beta   90.00
_cell.angle_gamma   90.00
#
_symmetry.space_group_name_H-M   'P 1'
#
loop_
_entity.id
_entity.type
_entity.pdbx_description
1 polymer ?
#
loop_
_entity_poly.entity_id
_entity_poly.type
_entity_poly.pdbx_seq_one_letter_code
_entity_poly.pdbx_strand_id
1 'polypeptide(L)'
;MAAALPVLQADWPAPPGVNALTTRRHGAGISPAPFAQFNLGNRHAADGDTPANVEHNRQLLQQGLGLPSTPHWLRQVHSSTVLRFTAPPVPGASEPVADAAVTSVPGVVLAILTADCLPVVFAAADGSEVGAAHAGWRGLADGMLEATVAAMQTPPAQLRAWLGPAAGPADYEIGEEVYHAFVGHDPAAEAAFVATRAGHWKVDLFALARQRLQAAGVDPAQVHGGTVSTMADPDLYSHRRDRRTGRMATLAWIAP
;
A
#
# COMPACT_ATOMS: atom_id res chain seq x y z
N MET A 1 10.79 -28.17 7.32
CA MET A 1 9.70 -27.19 7.25
C MET A 1 10.26 -25.95 6.58
N ALA A 2 9.62 -25.42 5.54
CA ALA A 2 10.01 -24.12 4.97
C ALA A 2 9.85 -23.05 6.07
N ALA A 3 10.82 -22.13 6.18
CA ALA A 3 10.72 -21.02 7.10
C ALA A 3 9.51 -20.15 6.72
N ALA A 4 8.78 -19.63 7.71
CA ALA A 4 7.68 -18.71 7.47
C ALA A 4 8.21 -17.45 6.75
N LEU A 5 7.47 -16.95 5.75
CA LEU A 5 7.87 -15.74 5.06
C LEU A 5 7.83 -14.51 5.99
N PRO A 6 8.77 -13.57 5.83
CA PRO A 6 8.85 -12.36 6.63
C PRO A 6 7.73 -11.40 6.23
N VAL A 7 6.65 -11.39 6.98
CA VAL A 7 5.49 -10.52 6.77
C VAL A 7 5.08 -9.80 8.04
N LEU A 8 4.42 -8.66 7.87
CA LEU A 8 3.71 -7.91 8.87
C LEU A 8 2.22 -8.10 8.60
N GLN A 9 1.53 -8.77 9.52
CA GLN A 9 0.08 -8.96 9.43
C GLN A 9 -0.64 -7.65 9.74
N ALA A 10 -1.76 -7.41 9.08
CA ALA A 10 -2.59 -6.26 9.38
C ALA A 10 -3.15 -6.36 10.81
N ASP A 11 -2.91 -5.33 11.61
CA ASP A 11 -3.36 -5.19 13.00
C ASP A 11 -4.75 -4.53 13.07
N TRP A 12 -5.74 -5.24 12.59
CA TRP A 12 -7.13 -4.79 12.55
C TRP A 12 -8.11 -5.93 12.87
N PRO A 13 -9.35 -5.64 13.30
CA PRO A 13 -10.38 -6.66 13.42
C PRO A 13 -10.82 -7.10 12.02
N ALA A 14 -10.05 -8.00 11.41
CA ALA A 14 -10.28 -8.46 10.05
C ALA A 14 -11.71 -8.97 9.86
N PRO A 15 -12.42 -8.55 8.78
CA PRO A 15 -13.70 -9.14 8.42
C PRO A 15 -13.56 -10.64 8.09
N PRO A 16 -14.66 -11.43 8.18
CA PRO A 16 -14.62 -12.85 7.88
C PRO A 16 -14.00 -13.17 6.51
N GLY A 17 -13.06 -14.09 6.46
CA GLY A 17 -12.39 -14.52 5.22
C GLY A 17 -11.38 -13.52 4.64
N VAL A 18 -11.29 -12.30 5.14
CA VAL A 18 -10.37 -11.29 4.63
C VAL A 18 -8.97 -11.47 5.19
N ASN A 19 -7.98 -11.44 4.29
CA ASN A 19 -6.57 -11.48 4.61
C ASN A 19 -5.89 -10.21 4.13
N ALA A 20 -5.00 -9.63 4.97
CA ALA A 20 -4.19 -8.48 4.62
C ALA A 20 -2.84 -8.54 5.33
N LEU A 21 -1.78 -8.23 4.59
CA LEU A 21 -0.41 -8.20 5.12
C LEU A 21 0.50 -7.32 4.26
N THR A 22 1.66 -6.95 4.81
CA THR A 22 2.78 -6.36 4.05
C THR A 22 4.03 -7.22 4.21
N THR A 23 4.76 -7.46 3.13
CA THR A 23 6.04 -8.18 3.17
C THR A 23 7.13 -7.35 3.82
N ARG A 24 8.11 -8.01 4.45
CA ARG A 24 9.32 -7.36 4.97
C ARG A 24 10.47 -7.48 3.96
N ARG A 25 11.53 -6.74 4.22
CA ARG A 25 12.73 -6.64 3.39
C ARG A 25 13.64 -7.87 3.49
N HIS A 26 13.90 -8.35 4.72
CA HIS A 26 14.87 -9.40 5.02
C HIS A 26 14.20 -10.72 5.41
N GLY A 27 14.96 -11.82 5.32
CA GLY A 27 14.50 -13.15 5.73
C GLY A 27 13.94 -14.03 4.61
N ALA A 28 13.83 -13.51 3.37
CA ALA A 28 13.47 -14.27 2.18
C ALA A 28 14.02 -13.57 0.94
N GLY A 29 13.94 -14.25 -0.23
CA GLY A 29 14.30 -13.70 -1.53
C GLY A 29 15.78 -13.77 -1.87
N ILE A 30 16.09 -13.38 -3.13
CA ILE A 30 17.43 -13.49 -3.73
C ILE A 30 17.99 -12.17 -4.24
N SER A 31 17.27 -11.07 -4.11
CA SER A 31 17.73 -9.77 -4.61
C SER A 31 19.01 -9.34 -3.91
N PRO A 32 20.07 -8.91 -4.65
CA PRO A 32 21.29 -8.39 -4.05
C PRO A 32 21.11 -6.97 -3.54
N ALA A 33 22.09 -6.45 -2.80
CA ALA A 33 22.12 -5.03 -2.45
C ALA A 33 22.12 -4.15 -3.72
N PRO A 34 21.42 -2.99 -3.75
CA PRO A 34 20.71 -2.35 -2.64
C PRO A 34 19.27 -2.85 -2.45
N PHE A 35 18.83 -3.85 -3.21
CA PHE A 35 17.46 -4.40 -3.20
C PHE A 35 17.31 -5.59 -2.23
N ALA A 36 18.37 -5.92 -1.46
CA ALA A 36 18.41 -7.07 -0.58
C ALA A 36 17.31 -7.01 0.49
N GLN A 37 16.53 -8.08 0.61
CA GLN A 37 16.58 -9.40 -0.07
C GLN A 37 15.29 -9.70 -0.84
N PHE A 38 14.11 -9.38 -0.25
CA PHE A 38 12.78 -9.79 -0.72
C PHE A 38 12.10 -8.68 -1.53
N ASN A 39 12.81 -8.17 -2.56
CA ASN A 39 12.27 -7.14 -3.44
C ASN A 39 11.20 -7.72 -4.38
N LEU A 40 10.01 -7.11 -4.39
CA LEU A 40 8.85 -7.54 -5.18
C LEU A 40 8.50 -6.57 -6.32
N GLY A 41 9.26 -5.48 -6.47
CA GLY A 41 8.97 -4.47 -7.47
C GLY A 41 10.20 -3.81 -8.08
N ASN A 42 9.98 -2.67 -8.76
CA ASN A 42 11.02 -1.85 -9.37
C ASN A 42 11.82 -2.55 -10.50
N ARG A 43 11.18 -3.52 -11.17
CA ARG A 43 11.81 -4.35 -12.22
C ARG A 43 11.91 -3.65 -13.59
N HIS A 44 11.20 -2.54 -13.78
CA HIS A 44 11.16 -1.79 -15.04
C HIS A 44 11.95 -0.48 -14.99
N ALA A 45 12.46 -0.07 -13.83
CA ALA A 45 13.30 1.12 -13.72
C ALA A 45 14.71 0.82 -14.25
N ALA A 46 15.30 1.79 -14.93
CA ALA A 46 16.64 1.64 -15.52
C ALA A 46 17.73 1.31 -14.47
N ASP A 47 17.53 1.79 -13.23
CA ASP A 47 18.37 1.53 -12.06
C ASP A 47 17.76 0.49 -11.09
N GLY A 48 16.72 -0.23 -11.54
CA GLY A 48 15.99 -1.25 -10.78
C GLY A 48 16.78 -2.54 -10.57
N ASP A 49 16.12 -3.50 -9.90
CA ASP A 49 16.61 -4.88 -9.78
C ASP A 49 16.41 -5.63 -11.10
N THR A 50 17.13 -6.75 -11.27
CA THR A 50 16.91 -7.60 -12.44
C THR A 50 15.51 -8.20 -12.42
N PRO A 51 14.78 -8.22 -13.55
CA PRO A 51 13.45 -8.80 -13.61
C PRO A 51 13.39 -10.24 -13.11
N ALA A 52 14.44 -11.03 -13.35
CA ALA A 52 14.52 -12.42 -12.90
C ALA A 52 14.50 -12.57 -11.37
N ASN A 53 15.20 -11.68 -10.63
CA ASN A 53 15.20 -11.69 -9.17
C ASN A 53 13.80 -11.37 -8.62
N VAL A 54 13.17 -10.33 -9.17
CA VAL A 54 11.83 -9.91 -8.75
C VAL A 54 10.81 -11.00 -9.04
N GLU A 55 10.89 -11.65 -10.20
CA GLU A 55 9.99 -12.74 -10.57
C GLU A 55 10.17 -13.95 -9.65
N HIS A 56 11.42 -14.33 -9.34
CA HIS A 56 11.71 -15.39 -8.38
C HIS A 56 11.10 -15.07 -6.99
N ASN A 57 11.28 -13.84 -6.52
CA ASN A 57 10.73 -13.41 -5.23
C ASN A 57 9.20 -13.42 -5.23
N ARG A 58 8.54 -13.04 -6.33
CA ARG A 58 7.08 -13.10 -6.49
C ARG A 58 6.57 -14.54 -6.47
N GLN A 59 7.27 -15.47 -7.11
CA GLN A 59 6.95 -16.90 -7.05
C GLN A 59 7.13 -17.46 -5.64
N LEU A 60 8.22 -17.08 -4.96
CA LEU A 60 8.47 -17.45 -3.56
C LEU A 60 7.36 -16.92 -2.64
N LEU A 61 6.91 -15.68 -2.85
CA LEU A 61 5.80 -15.08 -2.11
C LEU A 61 4.52 -15.90 -2.29
N GLN A 62 4.15 -16.18 -3.56
CA GLN A 62 2.93 -16.93 -3.87
C GLN A 62 2.92 -18.32 -3.26
N GLN A 63 4.03 -19.07 -3.40
CA GLN A 63 4.16 -20.41 -2.86
C GLN A 63 4.23 -20.44 -1.34
N GLY A 64 5.04 -19.55 -0.75
CA GLY A 64 5.30 -19.54 0.68
C GLY A 64 4.10 -19.08 1.52
N LEU A 65 3.21 -18.24 0.95
CA LEU A 65 1.94 -17.87 1.59
C LEU A 65 0.78 -18.78 1.19
N GLY A 66 0.96 -19.69 0.22
CA GLY A 66 -0.14 -20.49 -0.32
C GLY A 66 -1.25 -19.62 -0.92
N LEU A 67 -0.88 -18.52 -1.63
CA LEU A 67 -1.87 -17.61 -2.18
C LEU A 67 -2.80 -18.34 -3.16
N PRO A 68 -4.11 -18.06 -3.10
CA PRO A 68 -5.09 -18.76 -3.93
C PRO A 68 -4.94 -18.46 -5.43
N SER A 69 -4.31 -17.35 -5.79
CA SER A 69 -3.98 -16.99 -7.16
C SER A 69 -2.70 -16.16 -7.22
N THR A 70 -2.17 -15.97 -8.44
CA THR A 70 -1.16 -14.93 -8.69
C THR A 70 -1.76 -13.57 -8.34
N PRO A 71 -1.02 -12.70 -7.60
CA PRO A 71 -1.48 -11.36 -7.31
C PRO A 71 -1.64 -10.50 -8.57
N HIS A 72 -2.65 -9.62 -8.59
CA HIS A 72 -2.74 -8.54 -9.56
C HIS A 72 -1.70 -7.47 -9.24
N TRP A 73 -0.59 -7.50 -9.97
CA TRP A 73 0.44 -6.45 -9.92
C TRP A 73 0.03 -5.29 -10.81
N LEU A 74 0.24 -4.06 -10.31
CA LEU A 74 -0.11 -2.83 -11.03
C LEU A 74 1.15 -2.07 -11.45
N ARG A 75 1.09 -1.43 -12.60
CA ARG A 75 2.04 -0.37 -12.95
C ARG A 75 1.58 0.94 -12.30
N GLN A 76 2.03 1.17 -11.06
CA GLN A 76 1.68 2.33 -10.26
C GLN A 76 2.38 3.59 -10.80
N VAL A 77 1.64 4.67 -10.98
CA VAL A 77 2.08 5.94 -11.58
C VAL A 77 1.71 7.15 -10.71
N HIS A 78 1.27 6.93 -9.47
CA HIS A 78 0.79 7.94 -8.53
C HIS A 78 -0.46 8.68 -9.04
N SER A 79 -1.33 7.98 -9.75
CA SER A 79 -2.65 8.47 -10.19
C SER A 79 -3.74 8.18 -9.17
N SER A 80 -4.99 8.53 -9.49
CA SER A 80 -6.20 8.12 -8.78
C SER A 80 -7.01 7.04 -9.52
N THR A 81 -6.38 6.31 -10.45
CA THR A 81 -7.04 5.24 -11.22
C THR A 81 -7.23 4.00 -10.37
N VAL A 82 -8.46 3.50 -10.32
CA VAL A 82 -8.88 2.27 -9.62
C VAL A 82 -9.39 1.26 -10.62
N LEU A 83 -8.97 0.00 -10.50
CA LEU A 83 -9.46 -1.11 -11.33
C LEU A 83 -10.28 -2.10 -10.50
N ARG A 84 -11.34 -2.64 -11.11
CA ARG A 84 -12.08 -3.76 -10.52
C ARG A 84 -11.68 -5.06 -11.21
N PHE A 85 -11.25 -6.04 -10.43
CA PHE A 85 -10.91 -7.37 -10.91
C PHE A 85 -12.01 -8.38 -10.55
N THR A 86 -12.41 -9.19 -11.52
CA THR A 86 -13.45 -10.22 -11.40
C THR A 86 -12.92 -11.63 -11.60
N ALA A 87 -11.63 -11.78 -11.84
CA ALA A 87 -10.94 -13.07 -12.01
C ALA A 87 -9.44 -12.88 -11.68
N PRO A 88 -8.70 -13.94 -11.38
CA PRO A 88 -7.24 -13.92 -11.32
C PRO A 88 -6.59 -13.42 -12.62
N PRO A 89 -5.36 -12.88 -12.58
CA PRO A 89 -4.69 -12.40 -13.78
C PRO A 89 -4.40 -13.55 -14.75
N VAL A 90 -4.54 -13.27 -16.06
CA VAL A 90 -4.14 -14.22 -17.11
C VAL A 90 -2.61 -14.34 -17.12
N PRO A 91 -2.05 -15.57 -17.11
CA PRO A 91 -0.61 -15.76 -17.18
C PRO A 91 0.03 -15.02 -18.36
N GLY A 92 1.10 -14.26 -18.09
CA GLY A 92 1.80 -13.47 -19.11
C GLY A 92 1.13 -12.14 -19.49
N ALA A 93 -0.01 -11.79 -18.92
CA ALA A 93 -0.60 -10.48 -19.12
C ALA A 93 0.31 -9.34 -18.57
N SER A 94 0.29 -8.19 -19.25
CA SER A 94 1.00 -7.01 -18.77
C SER A 94 0.33 -6.44 -17.52
N GLU A 95 1.12 -5.81 -16.65
CA GLU A 95 0.63 -5.07 -15.49
C GLU A 95 -0.19 -3.84 -15.95
N PRO A 96 -1.49 -3.75 -15.62
CA PRO A 96 -2.29 -2.60 -16.01
C PRO A 96 -1.86 -1.36 -15.23
N VAL A 97 -2.07 -0.18 -15.84
CA VAL A 97 -1.76 1.12 -15.21
C VAL A 97 -2.87 1.50 -14.26
N ALA A 98 -2.58 1.49 -12.98
CA ALA A 98 -3.48 1.95 -11.91
C ALA A 98 -2.70 2.06 -10.59
N ASP A 99 -3.30 2.72 -9.61
CA ASP A 99 -2.74 2.87 -8.27
C ASP A 99 -3.63 2.26 -7.18
N ALA A 100 -4.80 1.72 -7.56
CA ALA A 100 -5.65 0.94 -6.68
C ALA A 100 -6.40 -0.15 -7.43
N ALA A 101 -6.87 -1.14 -6.68
CA ALA A 101 -7.72 -2.21 -7.18
C ALA A 101 -8.74 -2.63 -6.14
N VAL A 102 -9.90 -3.12 -6.60
CA VAL A 102 -10.98 -3.66 -5.76
C VAL A 102 -11.47 -4.99 -6.35
N THR A 103 -11.97 -5.87 -5.49
CA THR A 103 -12.59 -7.14 -5.91
C THR A 103 -13.61 -7.63 -4.89
N SER A 104 -14.66 -8.28 -5.38
CA SER A 104 -15.64 -9.05 -4.59
C SER A 104 -15.54 -10.56 -4.84
N VAL A 105 -14.48 -11.00 -5.54
CA VAL A 105 -14.33 -12.42 -5.92
C VAL A 105 -13.36 -13.11 -4.98
N PRO A 106 -13.79 -14.14 -4.21
CA PRO A 106 -12.91 -14.95 -3.40
C PRO A 106 -11.75 -15.53 -4.23
N GLY A 107 -10.57 -15.58 -3.65
CA GLY A 107 -9.36 -16.09 -4.30
C GLY A 107 -8.66 -15.12 -5.26
N VAL A 108 -9.22 -13.96 -5.57
CA VAL A 108 -8.51 -12.90 -6.32
C VAL A 108 -7.63 -12.13 -5.35
N VAL A 109 -6.33 -12.07 -5.61
CA VAL A 109 -5.32 -11.42 -4.76
C VAL A 109 -4.94 -10.06 -5.34
N LEU A 110 -5.09 -9.00 -4.55
CA LEU A 110 -4.66 -7.63 -4.88
C LEU A 110 -3.28 -7.36 -4.30
N ALA A 111 -2.44 -6.58 -5.00
CA ALA A 111 -1.10 -6.23 -4.55
C ALA A 111 -0.77 -4.76 -4.81
N ILE A 112 -0.24 -4.08 -3.79
CA ILE A 112 0.29 -2.72 -3.87
C ILE A 112 1.76 -2.72 -3.48
N LEU A 113 2.59 -2.13 -4.33
CA LEU A 113 4.04 -2.02 -4.12
C LEU A 113 4.40 -0.69 -3.48
N THR A 114 5.16 -0.71 -2.39
CA THR A 114 5.56 0.51 -1.66
C THR A 114 7.01 0.48 -1.18
N ALA A 115 7.56 1.67 -1.02
CA ALA A 115 8.73 2.02 -0.22
C ALA A 115 8.54 3.49 0.17
N ASP A 116 7.93 3.76 1.31
CA ASP A 116 7.49 5.02 1.91
C ASP A 116 6.07 5.48 1.58
N CYS A 117 5.54 5.26 0.37
CA CYS A 117 4.15 5.58 0.06
C CYS A 117 3.21 4.73 0.93
N LEU A 118 2.06 5.30 1.33
CA LEU A 118 1.10 4.62 2.19
C LEU A 118 0.27 3.60 1.40
N PRO A 119 0.34 2.30 1.72
CA PRO A 119 -0.63 1.33 1.25
C PRO A 119 -1.86 1.33 2.17
N VAL A 120 -3.05 1.33 1.58
CA VAL A 120 -4.30 1.23 2.33
C VAL A 120 -5.09 0.02 1.84
N VAL A 121 -5.47 -0.86 2.76
CA VAL A 121 -6.36 -1.98 2.48
C VAL A 121 -7.75 -1.63 2.99
N PHE A 122 -8.75 -1.93 2.18
CA PHE A 122 -10.18 -1.78 2.48
C PHE A 122 -10.84 -3.14 2.53
N ALA A 123 -11.85 -3.28 3.36
CA ALA A 123 -12.74 -4.44 3.34
C ALA A 123 -14.15 -4.07 3.75
N ALA A 124 -15.14 -4.72 3.14
CA ALA A 124 -16.51 -4.72 3.63
C ALA A 124 -16.56 -5.39 5.02
N ALA A 125 -17.35 -4.88 5.94
CA ALA A 125 -17.45 -5.41 7.30
C ALA A 125 -17.93 -6.86 7.36
N ASP A 126 -18.66 -7.32 6.33
CA ASP A 126 -19.13 -8.68 6.16
C ASP A 126 -18.13 -9.60 5.39
N GLY A 127 -17.00 -9.04 4.92
CA GLY A 127 -15.97 -9.76 4.16
C GLY A 127 -16.28 -9.97 2.68
N SER A 128 -17.35 -9.39 2.14
CA SER A 128 -17.80 -9.61 0.76
C SER A 128 -16.97 -8.88 -0.32
N GLU A 129 -16.18 -7.89 0.07
CA GLU A 129 -15.42 -7.05 -0.85
C GLU A 129 -14.11 -6.58 -0.21
N VAL A 130 -13.03 -6.51 -1.01
CA VAL A 130 -11.74 -5.93 -0.59
C VAL A 130 -11.22 -4.94 -1.62
N GLY A 131 -10.43 -3.98 -1.14
CA GLY A 131 -9.69 -3.04 -1.96
C GLY A 131 -8.27 -2.85 -1.46
N ALA A 132 -7.37 -2.42 -2.34
CA ALA A 132 -6.02 -2.05 -1.98
C ALA A 132 -5.59 -0.82 -2.80
N ALA A 133 -5.05 0.20 -2.14
CA ALA A 133 -4.68 1.47 -2.75
C ALA A 133 -3.25 1.88 -2.42
N HIS A 134 -2.57 2.46 -3.41
CA HIS A 134 -1.27 3.12 -3.31
C HIS A 134 -1.49 4.62 -3.08
N ALA A 135 -1.46 5.05 -1.85
CA ALA A 135 -1.65 6.44 -1.45
C ALA A 135 -0.30 7.12 -1.16
N GLY A 136 0.58 7.24 -2.15
CA GLY A 136 1.68 8.20 -2.10
C GLY A 136 1.11 9.62 -1.96
N TRP A 137 1.89 10.61 -1.47
CA TRP A 137 1.35 11.94 -1.18
C TRP A 137 0.60 12.59 -2.36
N ARG A 138 1.07 12.34 -3.61
CA ARG A 138 0.36 12.84 -4.81
C ARG A 138 -1.02 12.20 -4.96
N GLY A 139 -1.07 10.88 -5.01
CA GLY A 139 -2.34 10.17 -5.12
C GLY A 139 -3.28 10.46 -3.94
N LEU A 140 -2.73 10.59 -2.72
CA LEU A 140 -3.52 10.96 -1.53
C LEU A 140 -4.11 12.36 -1.66
N ALA A 141 -3.32 13.35 -2.14
CA ALA A 141 -3.81 14.70 -2.40
C ALA A 141 -4.85 14.75 -3.53
N ASP A 142 -4.64 13.94 -4.58
CA ASP A 142 -5.51 13.86 -5.76
C ASP A 142 -6.76 12.98 -5.57
N GLY A 143 -7.04 12.50 -4.34
CA GLY A 143 -8.28 11.78 -4.02
C GLY A 143 -8.23 10.27 -4.27
N MET A 144 -7.07 9.62 -4.20
CA MET A 144 -6.93 8.15 -4.40
C MET A 144 -7.80 7.34 -3.45
N LEU A 145 -7.90 7.74 -2.17
CA LEU A 145 -8.69 6.99 -1.19
C LEU A 145 -10.18 7.14 -1.45
N GLU A 146 -10.63 8.36 -1.75
CA GLU A 146 -12.00 8.66 -2.14
C GLU A 146 -12.40 7.91 -3.41
N ALA A 147 -11.51 7.87 -4.42
CA ALA A 147 -11.73 7.11 -5.65
C ALA A 147 -11.84 5.61 -5.38
N THR A 148 -11.03 5.08 -4.46
CA THR A 148 -11.09 3.66 -4.08
C THR A 148 -12.40 3.34 -3.36
N VAL A 149 -12.81 4.17 -2.39
CA VAL A 149 -14.11 4.04 -1.68
C VAL A 149 -15.26 4.09 -2.68
N ALA A 150 -15.25 5.06 -3.62
CA ALA A 150 -16.28 5.19 -4.65
C ALA A 150 -16.33 4.01 -5.63
N ALA A 151 -15.20 3.34 -5.88
CA ALA A 151 -15.12 2.16 -6.73
C ALA A 151 -15.64 0.89 -6.04
N MET A 152 -15.72 0.86 -4.70
CA MET A 152 -16.31 -0.24 -3.94
C MET A 152 -17.84 -0.21 -4.04
N GLN A 153 -18.46 -1.39 -4.06
CA GLN A 153 -19.91 -1.55 -4.06
C GLN A 153 -20.49 -1.44 -2.65
N THR A 154 -19.64 -1.65 -1.64
CA THR A 154 -19.98 -1.56 -0.22
C THR A 154 -20.13 -0.09 0.19
N PRO A 155 -21.22 0.29 0.88
CA PRO A 155 -21.39 1.66 1.40
C PRO A 155 -20.21 2.07 2.31
N PRO A 156 -19.71 3.32 2.23
CA PRO A 156 -18.55 3.77 3.01
C PRO A 156 -18.64 3.51 4.51
N ALA A 157 -19.82 3.68 5.11
CA ALA A 157 -20.08 3.44 6.54
C ALA A 157 -19.94 1.95 6.94
N GLN A 158 -19.91 1.02 5.98
CA GLN A 158 -19.73 -0.41 6.21
C GLN A 158 -18.32 -0.88 5.84
N LEU A 159 -17.41 0.04 5.49
CA LEU A 159 -16.01 -0.27 5.20
C LEU A 159 -15.17 -0.22 6.46
N ARG A 160 -14.17 -1.10 6.49
CA ARG A 160 -13.01 -1.03 7.38
C ARG A 160 -11.78 -0.72 6.54
N ALA A 161 -10.84 0.05 7.10
CA ALA A 161 -9.58 0.35 6.44
C ALA A 161 -8.40 0.01 7.35
N TRP A 162 -7.32 -0.49 6.75
CA TRP A 162 -6.03 -0.66 7.40
C TRP A 162 -4.96 0.15 6.68
N LEU A 163 -4.30 1.02 7.42
CA LEU A 163 -3.17 1.82 6.98
C LEU A 163 -1.88 1.01 7.22
N GLY A 164 -1.26 0.54 6.15
CA GLY A 164 -0.03 -0.23 6.21
C GLY A 164 1.21 0.64 6.47
N PRO A 165 2.42 0.05 6.46
CA PRO A 165 3.68 0.77 6.69
C PRO A 165 3.92 1.86 5.65
N ALA A 166 4.28 3.07 6.13
CA ALA A 166 4.61 4.23 5.29
C ALA A 166 5.70 5.09 5.91
N ALA A 167 6.14 6.15 5.24
CA ALA A 167 7.02 7.15 5.83
C ALA A 167 6.34 7.79 7.04
N GLY A 168 6.94 7.62 8.22
CA GLY A 168 6.36 8.08 9.49
C GLY A 168 6.54 9.58 9.74
N PRO A 169 5.65 10.19 10.54
CA PRO A 169 5.65 11.64 10.77
C PRO A 169 6.90 12.16 11.48
N ALA A 170 7.60 11.31 12.22
CA ALA A 170 8.85 11.70 12.88
C ALA A 170 10.00 11.99 11.92
N ASP A 171 9.97 11.38 10.72
CA ASP A 171 11.11 11.34 9.79
C ASP A 171 10.81 11.96 8.42
N TYR A 172 9.54 12.03 8.02
CA TYR A 172 9.15 12.41 6.67
C TYR A 172 9.07 13.93 6.49
N GLU A 173 10.20 14.58 6.19
CA GLU A 173 10.26 16.01 5.86
C GLU A 173 9.88 16.23 4.38
N ILE A 174 9.04 17.27 4.13
CA ILE A 174 8.54 17.69 2.81
C ILE A 174 8.68 19.19 2.62
N GLY A 175 8.57 19.66 1.37
CA GLY A 175 8.57 21.07 0.99
C GLY A 175 7.17 21.66 0.79
N GLU A 176 7.14 22.93 0.39
CA GLU A 176 5.93 23.73 0.16
C GLU A 176 4.94 23.08 -0.81
N GLU A 177 5.44 22.39 -1.84
CA GLU A 177 4.59 21.70 -2.84
C GLU A 177 3.60 20.73 -2.15
N VAL A 178 4.09 19.92 -1.21
CA VAL A 178 3.26 18.93 -0.51
C VAL A 178 2.31 19.64 0.47
N TYR A 179 2.81 20.61 1.23
CA TYR A 179 1.99 21.38 2.16
C TYR A 179 0.80 22.04 1.47
N HIS A 180 1.05 22.77 0.37
CA HIS A 180 0.00 23.48 -0.36
C HIS A 180 -0.99 22.54 -1.08
N ALA A 181 -0.54 21.35 -1.51
CA ALA A 181 -1.43 20.36 -2.12
C ALA A 181 -2.54 19.89 -1.17
N PHE A 182 -2.27 19.83 0.13
CA PHE A 182 -3.26 19.42 1.13
C PHE A 182 -3.98 20.61 1.77
N VAL A 183 -3.23 21.57 2.31
CA VAL A 183 -3.81 22.70 3.06
C VAL A 183 -4.58 23.65 2.13
N GLY A 184 -4.16 23.78 0.88
CA GLY A 184 -4.87 24.56 -0.12
C GLY A 184 -6.23 23.93 -0.54
N HIS A 185 -6.36 22.61 -0.38
CA HIS A 185 -7.60 21.90 -0.64
C HIS A 185 -8.52 21.87 0.61
N ASP A 186 -7.95 21.58 1.77
CA ASP A 186 -8.65 21.57 3.06
C ASP A 186 -7.75 22.16 4.15
N PRO A 187 -8.08 23.35 4.71
CA PRO A 187 -7.31 23.95 5.79
C PRO A 187 -7.17 23.07 7.04
N ALA A 188 -8.11 22.14 7.30
CA ALA A 188 -8.01 21.21 8.42
C ALA A 188 -6.82 20.24 8.29
N ALA A 189 -6.29 20.04 7.08
CA ALA A 189 -5.10 19.24 6.83
C ALA A 189 -3.84 19.82 7.50
N GLU A 190 -3.81 21.12 7.85
CA GLU A 190 -2.68 21.75 8.52
C GLU A 190 -2.26 21.04 9.81
N ALA A 191 -3.22 20.46 10.53
CA ALA A 191 -2.96 19.69 11.74
C ALA A 191 -2.04 18.48 11.56
N ALA A 192 -1.87 18.00 10.31
CA ALA A 192 -0.98 16.89 9.96
C ALA A 192 0.47 17.35 9.65
N PHE A 193 0.77 18.65 9.77
CA PHE A 193 2.07 19.22 9.42
C PHE A 193 2.73 19.87 10.62
N VAL A 194 4.03 19.62 10.81
CA VAL A 194 4.86 20.25 11.83
C VAL A 194 6.02 20.97 11.15
N ALA A 195 6.08 22.30 11.26
CA ALA A 195 7.14 23.11 10.67
C ALA A 195 8.53 22.70 11.21
N THR A 196 9.52 22.61 10.33
CA THR A 196 10.91 22.26 10.68
C THR A 196 11.87 23.41 10.40
N ARG A 197 11.84 23.95 9.20
CA ARG A 197 12.63 25.10 8.73
C ARG A 197 11.84 25.86 7.67
N ALA A 198 12.30 27.01 7.26
CA ALA A 198 11.60 27.83 6.26
C ALA A 198 11.23 27.00 5.02
N GLY A 199 9.94 26.95 4.68
CA GLY A 199 9.40 26.22 3.54
C GLY A 199 9.41 24.68 3.67
N HIS A 200 9.61 24.14 4.87
CA HIS A 200 9.64 22.68 5.09
C HIS A 200 8.87 22.27 6.34
N TRP A 201 8.24 21.09 6.25
CA TRP A 201 7.45 20.48 7.32
C TRP A 201 7.71 18.99 7.40
N LYS A 202 7.54 18.42 8.58
CA LYS A 202 7.23 17.00 8.72
C LYS A 202 5.75 16.79 8.50
N VAL A 203 5.37 15.71 7.79
CA VAL A 203 3.98 15.39 7.46
C VAL A 203 3.58 14.04 8.02
N ASP A 204 2.37 13.98 8.57
CA ASP A 204 1.71 12.75 8.98
C ASP A 204 0.76 12.26 7.87
N LEU A 205 1.26 11.33 7.04
CA LEU A 205 0.44 10.71 5.99
C LEU A 205 -0.73 9.90 6.56
N PHE A 206 -0.57 9.33 7.75
CA PHE A 206 -1.62 8.55 8.38
C PHE A 206 -2.78 9.45 8.85
N ALA A 207 -2.46 10.62 9.42
CA ALA A 207 -3.46 11.62 9.80
C ALA A 207 -4.21 12.13 8.56
N LEU A 208 -3.51 12.48 7.49
CA LEU A 208 -4.12 12.89 6.23
C LEU A 208 -5.03 11.82 5.64
N ALA A 209 -4.58 10.56 5.62
CA ALA A 209 -5.40 9.45 5.14
C ALA A 209 -6.68 9.26 5.98
N ARG A 210 -6.59 9.39 7.31
CA ARG A 210 -7.78 9.32 8.20
C ARG A 210 -8.76 10.45 7.91
N GLN A 211 -8.29 11.68 7.71
CA GLN A 211 -9.15 12.82 7.34
C GLN A 211 -9.87 12.56 6.01
N ARG A 212 -9.14 12.09 4.98
CA ARG A 212 -9.70 11.77 3.66
C ARG A 212 -10.73 10.64 3.73
N LEU A 213 -10.45 9.57 4.47
CA LEU A 213 -11.37 8.45 4.65
C LEU A 213 -12.63 8.88 5.39
N GLN A 214 -12.50 9.70 6.44
CA GLN A 214 -13.65 10.27 7.14
C GLN A 214 -14.50 11.14 6.23
N ALA A 215 -13.89 12.01 5.42
CA ALA A 215 -14.60 12.83 4.44
C ALA A 215 -15.29 11.98 3.36
N ALA A 216 -14.74 10.81 3.00
CA ALA A 216 -15.36 9.82 2.11
C ALA A 216 -16.47 9.00 2.78
N GLY A 217 -16.77 9.21 4.07
CA GLY A 217 -17.85 8.55 4.80
C GLY A 217 -17.47 7.25 5.50
N VAL A 218 -16.18 6.92 5.60
CA VAL A 218 -15.70 5.79 6.41
C VAL A 218 -15.70 6.20 7.89
N ASP A 219 -16.25 5.36 8.76
CA ASP A 219 -16.24 5.61 10.21
C ASP A 219 -14.78 5.66 10.72
N PRO A 220 -14.33 6.76 11.37
CA PRO A 220 -13.00 6.87 11.94
C PRO A 220 -12.62 5.72 12.89
N ALA A 221 -13.60 5.15 13.61
CA ALA A 221 -13.40 4.00 14.49
C ALA A 221 -13.06 2.71 13.72
N GLN A 222 -13.31 2.66 12.41
CA GLN A 222 -13.03 1.54 11.53
C GLN A 222 -11.72 1.72 10.71
N VAL A 223 -10.94 2.78 11.00
CA VAL A 223 -9.63 3.01 10.37
C VAL A 223 -8.51 2.61 11.32
N HIS A 224 -7.85 1.50 11.02
CA HIS A 224 -6.83 0.84 11.85
C HIS A 224 -5.41 1.02 11.30
N GLY A 225 -4.38 0.56 12.03
CA GLY A 225 -2.98 0.64 11.60
C GLY A 225 -2.43 2.08 11.60
N GLY A 226 -1.45 2.35 10.72
CA GLY A 226 -0.83 3.66 10.63
C GLY A 226 0.17 3.94 11.76
N THR A 227 0.85 2.91 12.25
CA THR A 227 1.80 3.01 13.36
C THR A 227 3.23 2.64 13.00
N VAL A 228 3.47 2.11 11.78
CA VAL A 228 4.77 1.57 11.37
C VAL A 228 5.44 2.50 10.36
N SER A 229 6.62 3.04 10.74
CA SER A 229 7.45 3.89 9.88
C SER A 229 8.43 3.05 9.07
N THR A 230 8.36 3.15 7.72
CA THR A 230 9.34 2.52 6.82
C THR A 230 10.72 3.15 6.96
N MET A 231 10.79 4.42 7.34
CA MET A 231 12.06 5.13 7.51
C MET A 231 12.78 4.74 8.80
N ALA A 232 12.03 4.39 9.85
CA ALA A 232 12.56 3.99 11.15
C ALA A 232 12.87 2.48 11.24
N ASP A 233 12.10 1.62 10.53
CA ASP A 233 12.28 0.17 10.56
C ASP A 233 13.25 -0.30 9.46
N PRO A 234 14.46 -0.83 9.81
CA PRO A 234 15.44 -1.32 8.83
C PRO A 234 14.97 -2.56 8.07
N ASP A 235 13.98 -3.29 8.59
CA ASP A 235 13.38 -4.46 7.94
C ASP A 235 12.30 -4.09 6.90
N LEU A 236 12.13 -2.80 6.64
CA LEU A 236 11.26 -2.28 5.59
C LEU A 236 12.06 -1.49 4.54
N TYR A 237 11.64 -1.56 3.29
CA TYR A 237 12.24 -0.72 2.25
C TYR A 237 11.78 0.73 2.42
N SER A 238 12.75 1.66 2.33
CA SER A 238 12.49 3.09 2.33
C SER A 238 13.28 3.77 1.23
N HIS A 239 12.58 4.39 0.29
CA HIS A 239 13.20 5.19 -0.76
C HIS A 239 13.83 6.48 -0.21
N ARG A 240 13.19 7.09 0.79
CA ARG A 240 13.68 8.32 1.41
C ARG A 240 15.00 8.08 2.18
N ARG A 241 15.11 6.97 2.91
CA ARG A 241 16.31 6.57 3.64
C ARG A 241 17.42 6.08 2.70
N ASP A 242 17.08 5.15 1.79
CA ASP A 242 18.06 4.33 1.04
C ASP A 242 18.26 4.81 -0.40
N ARG A 243 17.42 5.70 -0.92
CA ARG A 243 17.38 6.19 -2.32
C ARG A 243 17.10 5.08 -3.32
N ARG A 244 18.08 4.26 -3.64
CA ARG A 244 17.94 3.08 -4.48
C ARG A 244 17.61 1.88 -3.60
N THR A 245 16.40 1.34 -3.73
CA THR A 245 15.89 0.30 -2.82
C THR A 245 14.80 -0.55 -3.50
N GLY A 246 14.46 -1.70 -2.89
CA GLY A 246 13.39 -2.57 -3.35
C GLY A 246 11.99 -2.02 -3.02
N ARG A 247 10.99 -2.87 -3.22
CA ARG A 247 9.59 -2.60 -2.87
C ARG A 247 9.02 -3.74 -2.04
N MET A 248 8.32 -3.40 -0.97
CA MET A 248 7.41 -4.29 -0.27
C MET A 248 6.16 -4.47 -1.09
N ALA A 249 5.45 -5.58 -0.89
CA ALA A 249 4.08 -5.77 -1.36
C ALA A 249 3.12 -5.79 -0.18
N THR A 250 2.09 -4.96 -0.25
CA THR A 250 0.90 -5.10 0.59
C THR A 250 -0.13 -5.87 -0.20
N LEU A 251 -0.61 -6.98 0.36
CA LEU A 251 -1.57 -7.90 -0.25
C LEU A 251 -2.90 -7.83 0.46
N ALA A 252 -3.99 -7.97 -0.31
CA ALA A 252 -5.35 -8.14 0.21
C ALA A 252 -6.13 -9.16 -0.64
N TRP A 253 -6.86 -10.07 0.03
CA TRP A 253 -7.74 -11.01 -0.66
C TRP A 253 -8.83 -11.57 0.27
N ILE A 254 -9.89 -12.09 -0.33
CA ILE A 254 -10.91 -12.89 0.34
C ILE A 254 -10.54 -14.36 0.17
N ALA A 255 -10.51 -15.14 1.24
CA ALA A 255 -10.27 -16.59 1.17
C ALA A 255 -11.32 -17.26 0.27
N PRO A 256 -10.94 -18.31 -0.51
CA PRO A 256 -11.89 -19.09 -1.32
C PRO A 256 -12.96 -19.78 -0.50
#